data_7591afc1d159d26b534c50f7cfc84433
#
_entry.id   7591afc1d159d26b534c50f7cfc84433
#
_cell.length_a   1.000
_cell.length_b   1.000
_cell.length_c   1.000
_cell.angle_alpha   90.00
_cell.angle_beta   90.00
_cell.angle_gamma   90.00
#
_symmetry.space_group_name_H-M   'P 1'
#
loop_
_entity.id
_entity.type
_entity.pdbx_description
1 polymer ?
#
loop_
_entity_poly.entity_id
_entity_poly.type
_entity_poly.pdbx_seq_one_letter_code
_entity_poly.pdbx_strand_id
1 'polypeptide(L)'
;MNMKTLRQDLPAGLVVFLVALPLCLGIAQASGLPPFVGLLTGVIGGLVVTSFSPSRFAVSGPAAGLVTIVVASIETLGTFSAFLFALVLAGIIQFILGMLRAGRFIALVPGSVIKGMLAAIGILLIMQQIPVALGASGDGELSGLFSGDFRFSTSSMLVAGAGLLILWLWTTPVIKNIKALSWIPGPLIAVLIGGLATVFGERLQPDFLASLPRITLPEFGSLSALAAELEGPDWQAWRNPSVYVVAITLALVASLETLLSQEALNKLRPQNPHPSPNREMLAQGIGNTLAGFLGALPITAVIVRSSVNVSVGAQSKVSILLHGVLLLICGLWFSDLLNVIPLASLAAVLLYTGYKLATPRLFIDQIRMGAQQFVPFITTIIGIIAFGMLAGIGLGIATQILYSIYKSHRNAMHLTRYDDHYVLRLQQNLTFMHNPRLQNLLDEIPENSVLIVDHDNVDYLDPDVKAVLKDFGEKAPRRGIRLNQWPVAVK
;
A
#
# COMPACT_ATOMS: atom_id res chain seq x y z
N MET A 1 32.76 10.63 4.16
CA MET A 1 31.92 10.67 2.95
C MET A 1 32.83 10.51 1.75
N ASN A 2 32.65 9.46 0.93
CA ASN A 2 33.60 9.17 -0.18
C ASN A 2 33.16 9.98 -1.42
N MET A 3 34.09 10.71 -2.06
CA MET A 3 33.78 11.52 -3.25
C MET A 3 33.12 10.72 -4.39
N LYS A 4 33.39 9.41 -4.48
CA LYS A 4 32.77 8.51 -5.47
C LYS A 4 31.26 8.30 -5.18
N THR A 5 30.87 8.16 -3.91
CA THR A 5 29.45 8.00 -3.55
C THR A 5 28.67 9.29 -3.78
N LEU A 6 29.26 10.44 -3.49
CA LEU A 6 28.64 11.75 -3.70
C LEU A 6 28.30 11.99 -5.18
N ARG A 7 29.20 11.62 -6.11
CA ARG A 7 28.95 11.74 -7.57
C ARG A 7 27.76 10.91 -8.05
N GLN A 8 27.39 9.85 -7.35
CA GLN A 8 26.24 9.01 -7.68
C GLN A 8 24.96 9.45 -6.94
N ASP A 9 25.11 9.94 -5.71
CA ASP A 9 23.98 10.37 -4.89
C ASP A 9 23.38 11.71 -5.33
N LEU A 10 24.19 12.64 -5.86
CA LEU A 10 23.68 13.94 -6.33
C LEU A 10 22.69 13.81 -7.50
N PRO A 11 23.03 13.11 -8.61
CA PRO A 11 22.07 12.89 -9.68
C PRO A 11 20.84 12.09 -9.22
N ALA A 12 21.03 11.07 -8.35
CA ALA A 12 19.94 10.29 -7.82
C ALA A 12 18.96 11.14 -6.99
N GLY A 13 19.49 12.00 -6.11
CA GLY A 13 18.67 12.92 -5.32
C GLY A 13 17.89 13.92 -6.17
N LEU A 14 18.52 14.45 -7.22
CA LEU A 14 17.84 15.33 -8.18
C LEU A 14 16.71 14.62 -8.91
N VAL A 15 16.94 13.42 -9.43
CA VAL A 15 15.88 12.65 -10.13
C VAL A 15 14.76 12.26 -9.18
N VAL A 16 15.07 11.87 -7.93
CA VAL A 16 14.06 11.60 -6.91
C VAL A 16 13.22 12.84 -6.61
N PHE A 17 13.85 14.03 -6.49
CA PHE A 17 13.15 15.29 -6.32
C PHE A 17 12.18 15.56 -7.48
N LEU A 18 12.63 15.42 -8.71
CA LEU A 18 11.82 15.65 -9.91
C LEU A 18 10.63 14.69 -10.05
N VAL A 19 10.73 13.47 -9.52
CA VAL A 19 9.61 12.53 -9.42
C VAL A 19 8.69 12.88 -8.26
N ALA A 20 9.28 13.26 -7.13
CA ALA A 20 8.54 13.50 -5.89
C ALA A 20 7.72 14.77 -5.94
N LEU A 21 8.22 15.82 -6.59
CA LEU A 21 7.55 17.13 -6.64
C LEU A 21 6.09 17.03 -7.13
N PRO A 22 5.78 16.52 -8.34
CA PRO A 22 4.41 16.40 -8.80
C PRO A 22 3.57 15.44 -7.95
N LEU A 23 4.18 14.38 -7.41
CA LEU A 23 3.47 13.44 -6.54
C LEU A 23 3.12 14.06 -5.18
N CYS A 24 4.00 14.88 -4.59
CA CYS A 24 3.70 15.57 -3.34
C CYS A 24 2.53 16.53 -3.51
N LEU A 25 2.57 17.36 -4.55
CA LEU A 25 1.52 18.31 -4.88
C LEU A 25 0.19 17.61 -5.17
N GLY A 26 0.22 16.58 -6.02
CA GLY A 26 -0.96 15.84 -6.43
C GLY A 26 -1.62 15.07 -5.28
N ILE A 27 -0.84 14.46 -4.38
CA ILE A 27 -1.38 13.71 -3.23
C ILE A 27 -2.07 14.66 -2.25
N ALA A 28 -1.51 15.85 -1.96
CA ALA A 28 -2.18 16.84 -1.13
C ALA A 28 -3.49 17.30 -1.77
N GLN A 29 -3.47 17.63 -3.05
CA GLN A 29 -4.66 18.01 -3.80
C GLN A 29 -5.72 16.90 -3.82
N ALA A 30 -5.31 15.65 -4.03
CA ALA A 30 -6.20 14.50 -3.98
C ALA A 30 -6.79 14.26 -2.58
N SER A 31 -6.12 14.75 -1.53
CA SER A 31 -6.60 14.70 -0.14
C SER A 31 -7.49 15.89 0.24
N GLY A 32 -7.87 16.76 -0.72
CA GLY A 32 -8.66 17.95 -0.47
C GLY A 32 -7.89 19.05 0.28
N LEU A 33 -6.55 18.99 0.29
CA LEU A 33 -5.69 19.89 1.05
C LEU A 33 -4.85 20.78 0.14
N PRO A 34 -4.40 21.95 0.61
CA PRO A 34 -3.51 22.81 -0.14
C PRO A 34 -2.23 22.07 -0.57
N PRO A 35 -1.76 22.26 -1.81
CA PRO A 35 -0.60 21.54 -2.34
C PRO A 35 0.69 21.68 -1.51
N PHE A 36 0.87 22.82 -0.79
CA PHE A 36 2.05 23.03 0.05
C PHE A 36 2.14 22.01 1.19
N VAL A 37 1.01 21.50 1.70
CA VAL A 37 0.97 20.45 2.74
C VAL A 37 1.69 19.20 2.27
N GLY A 38 1.54 18.84 0.99
CA GLY A 38 2.25 17.72 0.39
C GLY A 38 3.75 17.95 0.23
N LEU A 39 4.17 19.16 -0.13
CA LEU A 39 5.59 19.56 -0.16
C LEU A 39 6.21 19.46 1.23
N LEU A 40 5.54 20.03 2.24
CA LEU A 40 5.96 19.97 3.64
C LEU A 40 6.13 18.52 4.11
N THR A 41 5.18 17.66 3.76
CA THR A 41 5.25 16.22 4.04
C THR A 41 6.48 15.58 3.41
N GLY A 42 6.77 15.93 2.15
CA GLY A 42 7.97 15.47 1.44
C GLY A 42 9.27 15.96 2.09
N VAL A 43 9.30 17.20 2.57
CA VAL A 43 10.43 17.79 3.32
C VAL A 43 10.66 17.02 4.62
N ILE A 44 9.62 16.82 5.44
CA ILE A 44 9.74 16.08 6.70
C ILE A 44 10.19 14.63 6.44
N GLY A 45 9.61 13.96 5.45
CA GLY A 45 10.00 12.61 5.05
C GLY A 45 11.45 12.53 4.57
N GLY A 46 11.85 13.49 3.72
CA GLY A 46 13.20 13.55 3.15
C GLY A 46 14.28 13.92 4.15
N LEU A 47 14.02 14.80 5.10
CA LEU A 47 15.00 15.29 6.05
C LEU A 47 14.93 14.57 7.40
N VAL A 48 13.75 14.58 8.04
CA VAL A 48 13.59 14.06 9.40
C VAL A 48 13.56 12.53 9.40
N VAL A 49 12.61 11.93 8.69
CA VAL A 49 12.48 10.46 8.68
C VAL A 49 13.76 9.81 8.19
N THR A 50 14.36 10.32 7.11
CA THR A 50 15.60 9.78 6.54
C THR A 50 16.76 9.82 7.54
N SER A 51 16.83 10.83 8.40
CA SER A 51 17.89 10.94 9.42
C SER A 51 17.82 9.80 10.44
N PHE A 52 16.61 9.41 10.86
CA PHE A 52 16.38 8.35 11.84
C PHE A 52 16.19 6.96 11.23
N SER A 53 15.71 6.86 9.98
CA SER A 53 15.47 5.59 9.29
C SER A 53 16.74 4.75 9.16
N PRO A 54 16.69 3.44 9.38
CA PRO A 54 17.82 2.53 9.12
C PRO A 54 18.06 2.31 7.63
N SER A 55 17.08 2.59 6.77
CA SER A 55 17.18 2.40 5.33
C SER A 55 18.10 3.44 4.68
N ARG A 56 18.91 3.00 3.72
CA ARG A 56 19.77 3.88 2.91
C ARG A 56 19.10 4.40 1.65
N PHE A 57 18.01 3.75 1.24
CA PHE A 57 17.42 3.97 -0.08
C PHE A 57 15.93 4.29 -0.05
N ALA A 58 15.24 4.01 1.06
CA ALA A 58 13.82 4.27 1.19
C ALA A 58 13.54 5.78 1.27
N VAL A 59 12.77 6.27 0.33
CA VAL A 59 12.30 7.66 0.26
C VAL A 59 10.95 7.73 0.96
N SER A 60 10.86 8.53 2.01
CA SER A 60 9.62 8.77 2.76
C SER A 60 8.98 10.09 2.34
N GLY A 61 7.64 10.13 2.41
CA GLY A 61 6.85 11.31 2.05
C GLY A 61 5.36 10.97 2.00
N PRO A 62 4.52 11.88 1.45
CA PRO A 62 3.10 11.61 1.33
C PRO A 62 2.85 10.41 0.42
N ALA A 63 1.91 9.56 0.82
CA ALA A 63 1.61 8.31 0.16
C ALA A 63 0.23 8.35 -0.51
N ALA A 64 0.19 7.95 -1.78
CA ALA A 64 -1.07 7.85 -2.52
C ALA A 64 -2.06 6.87 -1.87
N GLY A 65 -1.54 5.87 -1.17
CA GLY A 65 -2.35 4.87 -0.46
C GLY A 65 -3.11 5.40 0.74
N LEU A 66 -2.71 6.53 1.28
CA LEU A 66 -3.37 7.14 2.44
C LEU A 66 -4.39 8.23 2.07
N VAL A 67 -4.48 8.63 0.80
CA VAL A 67 -5.38 9.71 0.35
C VAL A 67 -6.82 9.48 0.81
N THR A 68 -7.37 8.31 0.52
CA THR A 68 -8.76 7.97 0.89
C THR A 68 -8.98 7.94 2.40
N ILE A 69 -7.97 7.52 3.17
CA ILE A 69 -8.04 7.52 4.64
C ILE A 69 -8.01 8.95 5.16
N VAL A 70 -7.16 9.81 4.58
CA VAL A 70 -7.06 11.23 4.98
C VAL A 70 -8.38 11.93 4.73
N VAL A 71 -8.96 11.80 3.52
CA VAL A 71 -10.25 12.41 3.17
C VAL A 71 -11.34 11.94 4.14
N ALA A 72 -11.56 10.62 4.25
CA ALA A 72 -12.57 10.06 5.14
C ALA A 72 -12.36 10.42 6.62
N SER A 73 -11.09 10.56 7.05
CA SER A 73 -10.78 10.95 8.43
C SER A 73 -11.10 12.43 8.69
N ILE A 74 -10.80 13.32 7.76
CA ILE A 74 -11.14 14.74 7.87
C ILE A 74 -12.66 14.91 7.89
N GLU A 75 -13.38 14.22 7.01
CA GLU A 75 -14.85 14.21 7.02
C GLU A 75 -15.43 13.70 8.35
N THR A 76 -14.87 12.59 8.89
CA THR A 76 -15.33 12.02 10.17
C THR A 76 -15.05 12.92 11.36
N LEU A 77 -13.91 13.63 11.35
CA LEU A 77 -13.48 14.48 12.46
C LEU A 77 -13.96 15.94 12.31
N GLY A 78 -14.42 16.32 11.12
CA GLY A 78 -14.99 17.63 10.80
C GLY A 78 -13.98 18.74 10.51
N THR A 79 -12.71 18.63 10.94
CA THR A 79 -11.68 19.64 10.72
C THR A 79 -10.30 19.00 10.45
N PHE A 80 -9.46 19.72 9.70
CA PHE A 80 -8.08 19.30 9.48
C PHE A 80 -7.25 19.34 10.76
N SER A 81 -7.45 20.34 11.63
CA SER A 81 -6.75 20.42 12.93
C SER A 81 -7.04 19.23 13.84
N ALA A 82 -8.29 18.72 13.87
CA ALA A 82 -8.61 17.50 14.61
C ALA A 82 -7.96 16.25 14.00
N PHE A 83 -7.88 16.18 12.67
CA PHE A 83 -7.11 15.14 11.98
C PHE A 83 -5.62 15.21 12.31
N LEU A 84 -5.02 16.40 12.39
CA LEU A 84 -3.62 16.58 12.78
C LEU A 84 -3.35 16.05 14.19
N PHE A 85 -4.29 16.22 15.12
CA PHE A 85 -4.17 15.62 16.45
C PHE A 85 -4.22 14.09 16.38
N ALA A 86 -5.11 13.52 15.57
CA ALA A 86 -5.12 12.07 15.33
C ALA A 86 -3.81 11.57 14.70
N LEU A 87 -3.17 12.37 13.81
CA LEU A 87 -1.89 12.05 13.19
C LEU A 87 -0.73 12.08 14.21
N VAL A 88 -0.73 13.05 15.14
CA VAL A 88 0.23 13.06 16.27
C VAL A 88 0.12 11.77 17.07
N LEU A 89 -1.10 11.37 17.44
CA LEU A 89 -1.34 10.12 18.16
C LEU A 89 -0.92 8.90 17.34
N ALA A 90 -1.20 8.89 16.04
CA ALA A 90 -0.77 7.82 15.14
C ALA A 90 0.75 7.66 15.12
N GLY A 91 1.48 8.78 15.05
CA GLY A 91 2.95 8.79 15.12
C GLY A 91 3.46 8.23 16.44
N ILE A 92 2.84 8.61 17.57
CA ILE A 92 3.19 8.08 18.90
C ILE A 92 2.90 6.56 18.97
N ILE A 93 1.75 6.11 18.46
CA ILE A 93 1.41 4.68 18.39
C ILE A 93 2.43 3.93 17.56
N GLN A 94 2.82 4.42 16.38
CA GLN A 94 3.85 3.81 15.54
C GLN A 94 5.19 3.71 16.26
N PHE A 95 5.57 4.77 16.98
CA PHE A 95 6.80 4.79 17.78
C PHE A 95 6.76 3.70 18.85
N ILE A 96 5.68 3.62 19.62
CA ILE A 96 5.48 2.59 20.65
C ILE A 96 5.51 1.18 20.03
N LEU A 97 4.80 0.95 18.91
CA LEU A 97 4.83 -0.33 18.19
C LEU A 97 6.25 -0.70 17.74
N GLY A 98 7.05 0.29 17.30
CA GLY A 98 8.46 0.10 16.97
C GLY A 98 9.28 -0.34 18.17
N MET A 99 9.09 0.27 19.36
CA MET A 99 9.73 -0.10 20.62
C MET A 99 9.34 -1.50 21.09
N LEU A 100 8.05 -1.86 20.98
CA LEU A 100 7.51 -3.17 21.32
C LEU A 100 7.89 -4.27 20.30
N ARG A 101 8.68 -3.92 19.27
CA ARG A 101 9.14 -4.83 18.21
C ARG A 101 7.97 -5.44 17.41
N ALA A 102 6.87 -4.71 17.27
CA ALA A 102 5.67 -5.14 16.57
C ALA A 102 5.86 -5.27 15.04
N GLY A 103 6.93 -4.75 14.46
CA GLY A 103 7.25 -4.89 13.03
C GLY A 103 7.30 -6.34 12.53
N ARG A 104 7.50 -7.32 13.44
CA ARG A 104 7.44 -8.74 13.10
C ARG A 104 6.01 -9.22 12.78
N PHE A 105 5.01 -8.66 13.45
CA PHE A 105 3.60 -9.05 13.26
C PHE A 105 3.06 -8.55 11.91
N ILE A 106 3.57 -7.43 11.43
CA ILE A 106 3.18 -6.87 10.13
C ILE A 106 3.66 -7.78 8.98
N ALA A 107 4.80 -8.46 9.18
CA ALA A 107 5.29 -9.47 8.23
C ALA A 107 4.39 -10.72 8.12
N LEU A 108 3.42 -10.90 9.04
CA LEU A 108 2.44 -11.99 8.99
C LEU A 108 1.27 -11.71 8.04
N VAL A 109 1.13 -10.50 7.51
CA VAL A 109 0.06 -10.17 6.57
C VAL A 109 0.29 -10.94 5.26
N PRO A 110 -0.71 -11.74 4.80
CA PRO A 110 -0.56 -12.54 3.60
C PRO A 110 -0.32 -11.70 2.34
N GLY A 111 0.55 -12.18 1.45
CA GLY A 111 0.90 -11.47 0.22
C GLY A 111 -0.29 -11.19 -0.71
N SER A 112 -1.33 -12.03 -0.69
CA SER A 112 -2.59 -11.82 -1.41
C SER A 112 -3.35 -10.60 -0.89
N VAL A 113 -3.45 -10.44 0.43
CA VAL A 113 -4.09 -9.29 1.10
C VAL A 113 -3.34 -8.00 0.78
N ILE A 114 -2.01 -8.04 0.83
CA ILE A 114 -1.16 -6.89 0.48
C ILE A 114 -1.40 -6.44 -0.97
N LYS A 115 -1.41 -7.38 -1.91
CA LYS A 115 -1.67 -7.07 -3.32
C LYS A 115 -3.10 -6.57 -3.52
N GLY A 116 -4.08 -7.13 -2.80
CA GLY A 116 -5.46 -6.64 -2.76
C GLY A 116 -5.55 -5.20 -2.26
N MET A 117 -4.85 -4.88 -1.19
CA MET A 117 -4.76 -3.52 -0.65
C MET A 117 -4.18 -2.54 -1.69
N LEU A 118 -3.05 -2.87 -2.31
CA LEU A 118 -2.44 -2.01 -3.33
C LEU A 118 -3.36 -1.81 -4.54
N ALA A 119 -4.05 -2.86 -4.99
CA ALA A 119 -5.01 -2.76 -6.09
C ALA A 119 -6.22 -1.89 -5.70
N ALA A 120 -6.77 -2.04 -4.50
CA ALA A 120 -7.86 -1.22 -3.99
C ALA A 120 -7.46 0.27 -3.92
N ILE A 121 -6.28 0.57 -3.39
CA ILE A 121 -5.69 1.92 -3.39
C ILE A 121 -5.63 2.49 -4.81
N GLY A 122 -5.13 1.69 -5.77
CA GLY A 122 -5.04 2.10 -7.16
C GLY A 122 -6.40 2.43 -7.76
N ILE A 123 -7.42 1.60 -7.51
CA ILE A 123 -8.79 1.79 -7.98
C ILE A 123 -9.39 3.06 -7.36
N LEU A 124 -9.30 3.22 -6.04
CA LEU A 124 -9.84 4.38 -5.34
C LEU A 124 -9.17 5.69 -5.81
N LEU A 125 -7.84 5.66 -6.01
CA LEU A 125 -7.11 6.82 -6.54
C LEU A 125 -7.59 7.18 -7.96
N ILE A 126 -7.81 6.20 -8.83
CA ILE A 126 -8.38 6.43 -10.16
C ILE A 126 -9.78 7.04 -10.05
N MET A 127 -10.64 6.48 -9.20
CA MET A 127 -12.00 6.99 -8.99
C MET A 127 -12.02 8.46 -8.54
N GLN A 128 -11.13 8.85 -7.64
CA GLN A 128 -11.02 10.22 -7.15
C GLN A 128 -10.44 11.20 -8.19
N GLN A 129 -9.54 10.74 -9.05
CA GLN A 129 -8.84 11.62 -9.98
C GLN A 129 -9.53 11.76 -11.35
N ILE A 130 -10.47 10.89 -11.69
CA ILE A 130 -11.27 11.01 -12.93
C ILE A 130 -12.03 12.38 -12.98
N PRO A 131 -12.79 12.81 -11.96
CA PRO A 131 -13.47 14.10 -12.01
C PRO A 131 -12.50 15.27 -12.20
N VAL A 132 -11.37 15.27 -11.51
CA VAL A 132 -10.35 16.33 -11.64
C VAL A 132 -9.76 16.38 -13.06
N ALA A 133 -9.46 15.22 -13.64
CA ALA A 133 -8.98 15.12 -15.02
C ALA A 133 -10.01 15.61 -16.05
N LEU A 134 -11.30 15.50 -15.73
CA LEU A 134 -12.40 15.99 -16.55
C LEU A 134 -12.76 17.45 -16.31
N GLY A 135 -12.12 18.12 -15.33
CA GLY A 135 -12.23 19.54 -15.07
C GLY A 135 -13.05 19.94 -13.85
N ALA A 136 -13.37 19.00 -12.95
CA ALA A 136 -13.93 19.38 -11.66
C ALA A 136 -12.93 20.23 -10.87
N SER A 137 -13.39 21.36 -10.38
CA SER A 137 -12.67 22.18 -9.42
C SER A 137 -13.18 21.85 -8.02
N GLY A 138 -12.31 21.33 -7.16
CA GLY A 138 -12.66 20.97 -5.80
C GLY A 138 -13.24 19.56 -5.64
N ASP A 139 -14.10 19.38 -4.65
CA ASP A 139 -14.65 18.10 -4.18
C ASP A 139 -15.63 17.39 -5.16
N GLY A 140 -15.33 17.43 -6.47
CA GLY A 140 -16.14 16.77 -7.50
C GLY A 140 -16.23 15.27 -7.25
N GLU A 141 -17.26 14.84 -6.53
CA GLU A 141 -17.57 13.43 -6.39
C GLU A 141 -17.90 12.77 -7.74
N LEU A 142 -17.53 11.51 -7.89
CA LEU A 142 -17.97 10.67 -9.02
C LEU A 142 -19.50 10.65 -9.18
N SER A 143 -20.24 10.83 -8.09
CA SER A 143 -21.70 10.99 -8.08
C SER A 143 -22.17 12.12 -8.96
N GLY A 144 -21.44 13.25 -8.99
CA GLY A 144 -21.73 14.39 -9.86
C GLY A 144 -21.66 14.08 -11.36
N LEU A 145 -20.82 13.12 -11.78
CA LEU A 145 -20.76 12.66 -13.18
C LEU A 145 -22.07 12.00 -13.66
N PHE A 146 -22.81 11.39 -12.74
CA PHE A 146 -24.07 10.68 -13.05
C PHE A 146 -25.32 11.53 -12.78
N SER A 147 -25.22 12.62 -12.04
CA SER A 147 -26.35 13.52 -11.71
C SER A 147 -26.70 14.53 -12.81
N GLY A 148 -25.88 14.63 -13.87
CA GLY A 148 -26.13 15.52 -15.01
C GLY A 148 -25.70 17.00 -14.81
N ASP A 149 -25.24 17.37 -13.63
CA ASP A 149 -24.80 18.74 -13.31
C ASP A 149 -23.29 18.98 -13.56
N PHE A 150 -22.58 17.92 -14.00
CA PHE A 150 -21.14 17.99 -14.21
C PHE A 150 -20.80 18.76 -15.50
N ARG A 151 -20.07 19.85 -15.35
CA ARG A 151 -19.54 20.64 -16.49
C ARG A 151 -18.17 20.12 -16.89
N PHE A 152 -18.11 19.42 -18.03
CA PHE A 152 -16.85 18.98 -18.62
C PHE A 152 -16.02 20.15 -19.11
N SER A 153 -14.74 20.20 -18.69
CA SER A 153 -13.78 21.17 -19.22
C SER A 153 -12.94 20.52 -20.32
N THR A 154 -13.15 20.92 -21.56
CA THR A 154 -12.40 20.39 -22.71
C THR A 154 -10.91 20.65 -22.57
N SER A 155 -10.52 21.80 -22.01
CA SER A 155 -9.12 22.15 -21.73
C SER A 155 -8.48 21.19 -20.71
N SER A 156 -9.18 20.87 -19.62
CA SER A 156 -8.71 19.92 -18.61
C SER A 156 -8.55 18.51 -19.20
N MET A 157 -9.52 18.06 -20.00
CA MET A 157 -9.49 16.76 -20.67
C MET A 157 -8.31 16.64 -21.64
N LEU A 158 -8.01 17.68 -22.41
CA LEU A 158 -6.86 17.70 -23.33
C LEU A 158 -5.55 17.66 -22.58
N VAL A 159 -5.40 18.46 -21.50
CA VAL A 159 -4.17 18.46 -20.69
C VAL A 159 -3.98 17.14 -19.97
N ALA A 160 -5.03 16.57 -19.37
CA ALA A 160 -4.95 15.26 -18.72
C ALA A 160 -4.66 14.14 -19.72
N GLY A 161 -5.33 14.15 -20.88
CA GLY A 161 -5.11 13.20 -21.97
C GLY A 161 -3.69 13.25 -22.53
N ALA A 162 -3.16 14.44 -22.79
CA ALA A 162 -1.77 14.64 -23.17
C ALA A 162 -0.80 14.14 -22.10
N GLY A 163 -1.06 14.44 -20.84
CA GLY A 163 -0.28 13.94 -19.70
C GLY A 163 -0.24 12.43 -19.63
N LEU A 164 -1.40 11.77 -19.76
CA LEU A 164 -1.49 10.29 -19.79
C LEU A 164 -0.77 9.70 -21.00
N LEU A 165 -0.89 10.30 -22.18
CA LEU A 165 -0.19 9.88 -23.39
C LEU A 165 1.34 9.96 -23.19
N ILE A 166 1.84 11.05 -22.61
CA ILE A 166 3.25 11.22 -22.29
C ILE A 166 3.71 10.14 -21.33
N LEU A 167 2.99 9.92 -20.25
CA LEU A 167 3.32 8.89 -19.25
C LEU A 167 3.34 7.49 -19.86
N TRP A 168 2.41 7.20 -20.76
CA TRP A 168 2.40 5.93 -21.51
C TRP A 168 3.58 5.82 -22.45
N LEU A 169 3.90 6.86 -23.22
CA LEU A 169 5.06 6.89 -24.12
C LEU A 169 6.37 6.67 -23.37
N TRP A 170 6.51 7.24 -22.16
CA TRP A 170 7.70 7.06 -21.30
C TRP A 170 7.91 5.62 -20.82
N THR A 171 6.89 4.76 -20.90
CA THR A 171 7.04 3.32 -20.60
C THR A 171 7.49 2.51 -21.79
N THR A 172 7.36 3.06 -23.00
CA THR A 172 7.72 2.35 -24.24
C THR A 172 9.22 2.16 -24.38
N PRO A 173 9.66 1.07 -25.05
CA PRO A 173 11.09 0.85 -25.31
C PRO A 173 11.71 1.94 -26.19
N VAL A 174 10.90 2.65 -27.00
CA VAL A 174 11.36 3.73 -27.87
C VAL A 174 12.05 4.84 -27.06
N ILE A 175 11.40 5.34 -26.00
CA ILE A 175 11.95 6.40 -25.14
C ILE A 175 13.03 5.86 -24.21
N LYS A 176 12.86 4.66 -23.65
CA LYS A 176 13.85 4.05 -22.75
C LYS A 176 15.21 3.82 -23.41
N ASN A 177 15.25 3.63 -24.73
CA ASN A 177 16.48 3.44 -25.48
C ASN A 177 17.23 4.76 -25.77
N ILE A 178 16.57 5.91 -25.59
CA ILE A 178 17.20 7.22 -25.77
C ILE A 178 17.86 7.64 -24.47
N LYS A 179 19.19 7.48 -24.34
CA LYS A 179 19.96 7.75 -23.11
C LYS A 179 19.67 9.12 -22.48
N ALA A 180 19.48 10.17 -23.29
CA ALA A 180 19.20 11.51 -22.81
C ALA A 180 17.81 11.62 -22.14
N LEU A 181 16.79 10.95 -22.68
CA LEU A 181 15.41 10.99 -22.14
C LEU A 181 15.19 10.00 -20.98
N SER A 182 15.96 8.92 -20.92
CA SER A 182 15.83 7.92 -19.85
C SER A 182 16.14 8.47 -18.45
N TRP A 183 16.86 9.60 -18.36
CA TRP A 183 17.15 10.30 -17.10
C TRP A 183 16.03 11.20 -16.63
N ILE A 184 15.11 11.59 -17.52
CA ILE A 184 14.04 12.53 -17.21
C ILE A 184 12.78 11.73 -16.84
N PRO A 185 12.23 11.91 -15.64
CA PRO A 185 11.01 11.20 -15.23
C PRO A 185 9.79 11.62 -16.05
N GLY A 186 8.99 10.65 -16.52
CA GLY A 186 7.76 10.91 -17.24
C GLY A 186 6.78 11.86 -16.52
N PRO A 187 6.55 11.71 -15.20
CA PRO A 187 5.70 12.61 -14.44
C PRO A 187 6.13 14.08 -14.51
N LEU A 188 7.42 14.35 -14.50
CA LEU A 188 7.93 15.72 -14.66
C LEU A 188 7.58 16.30 -16.03
N ILE A 189 7.78 15.52 -17.09
CA ILE A 189 7.48 15.97 -18.46
C ILE A 189 5.98 16.23 -18.63
N ALA A 190 5.13 15.36 -18.09
CA ALA A 190 3.68 15.56 -18.14
C ALA A 190 3.27 16.87 -17.46
N VAL A 191 3.86 17.19 -16.31
CA VAL A 191 3.59 18.42 -15.57
C VAL A 191 4.19 19.64 -16.29
N LEU A 192 5.42 19.56 -16.80
CA LEU A 192 6.05 20.67 -17.55
C LEU A 192 5.26 21.02 -18.82
N ILE A 193 4.83 20.03 -19.59
CA ILE A 193 4.03 20.26 -20.79
C ILE A 193 2.67 20.86 -20.43
N GLY A 194 2.03 20.41 -19.34
CA GLY A 194 0.82 21.04 -18.84
C GLY A 194 1.02 22.48 -18.41
N GLY A 195 2.09 22.79 -17.69
CA GLY A 195 2.45 24.15 -17.31
C GLY A 195 2.79 25.03 -18.54
N LEU A 196 3.50 24.50 -19.54
CA LEU A 196 3.72 25.22 -20.79
C LEU A 196 2.41 25.45 -21.54
N ALA A 197 1.49 24.49 -21.57
CA ALA A 197 0.19 24.66 -22.18
C ALA A 197 -0.62 25.79 -21.51
N THR A 198 -0.50 25.97 -20.19
CA THR A 198 -1.12 27.10 -19.48
C THR A 198 -0.49 28.43 -19.90
N VAL A 199 0.84 28.56 -19.90
CA VAL A 199 1.54 29.83 -20.20
C VAL A 199 1.31 30.25 -21.65
N PHE A 200 1.48 29.33 -22.59
CA PHE A 200 1.32 29.64 -24.03
C PHE A 200 -0.16 29.77 -24.42
N GLY A 201 -1.02 28.98 -23.79
CA GLY A 201 -2.44 29.01 -24.06
C GLY A 201 -3.11 30.30 -23.64
N GLU A 202 -2.71 30.93 -22.53
CA GLU A 202 -3.15 32.27 -22.14
C GLU A 202 -2.86 33.33 -23.19
N ARG A 203 -1.76 33.16 -23.93
CA ARG A 203 -1.38 34.08 -25.00
C ARG A 203 -2.09 33.82 -26.33
N LEU A 204 -2.41 32.54 -26.62
CA LEU A 204 -2.98 32.14 -27.92
C LEU A 204 -4.49 32.03 -27.92
N GLN A 205 -5.09 31.56 -26.84
CA GLN A 205 -6.55 31.36 -26.67
C GLN A 205 -6.95 31.57 -25.20
N PRO A 206 -7.06 32.85 -24.77
CA PRO A 206 -7.32 33.20 -23.36
C PRO A 206 -8.62 32.56 -22.83
N ASP A 207 -9.71 32.56 -23.61
CA ASP A 207 -11.00 32.03 -23.19
C ASP A 207 -11.04 30.52 -22.97
N PHE A 208 -10.21 29.77 -23.72
CA PHE A 208 -10.18 28.31 -23.64
C PHE A 208 -9.37 27.80 -22.44
N LEU A 209 -8.30 28.48 -22.06
CA LEU A 209 -7.37 28.07 -21.01
C LEU A 209 -7.50 28.86 -19.71
N ALA A 210 -8.19 30.00 -19.71
CA ALA A 210 -8.50 30.78 -18.51
C ALA A 210 -9.34 29.98 -17.49
N SER A 211 -10.10 29.00 -17.96
CA SER A 211 -10.93 28.12 -17.11
C SER A 211 -10.17 26.92 -16.51
N LEU A 212 -8.85 26.79 -16.74
CA LEU A 212 -8.08 25.63 -16.27
C LEU A 212 -7.76 25.79 -14.78
N PRO A 213 -8.27 24.92 -13.90
CA PRO A 213 -7.91 24.94 -12.48
C PRO A 213 -6.40 24.68 -12.30
N ARG A 214 -5.75 25.51 -11.49
CA ARG A 214 -4.30 25.46 -11.23
C ARG A 214 -4.01 25.24 -9.76
N ILE A 215 -2.77 24.91 -9.47
CA ILE A 215 -2.24 24.93 -8.12
C ILE A 215 -2.22 26.36 -7.61
N THR A 216 -2.56 26.51 -6.33
CA THR A 216 -2.41 27.77 -5.60
C THR A 216 -1.48 27.52 -4.42
N LEU A 217 -0.24 27.97 -4.54
CA LEU A 217 0.74 27.96 -3.46
C LEU A 217 0.93 29.39 -2.95
N PRO A 218 0.92 29.60 -1.64
CA PRO A 218 1.30 30.88 -1.06
C PRO A 218 2.76 31.22 -1.39
N GLU A 219 3.05 32.50 -1.53
CA GLU A 219 4.42 33.00 -1.65
C GLU A 219 5.04 33.14 -0.26
N PHE A 220 5.87 32.19 0.12
CA PHE A 220 6.46 32.24 1.45
C PHE A 220 7.66 33.19 1.55
N GLY A 221 8.54 33.24 0.55
CA GLY A 221 9.74 34.08 0.54
C GLY A 221 10.70 33.90 1.71
N SER A 222 10.21 33.35 2.84
CA SER A 222 10.97 33.11 4.07
C SER A 222 10.41 31.95 4.88
N LEU A 223 11.25 31.37 5.76
CA LEU A 223 10.84 30.32 6.70
C LEU A 223 9.83 30.84 7.75
N SER A 224 9.88 32.11 8.11
CA SER A 224 8.93 32.72 9.03
C SER A 224 7.52 32.86 8.42
N ALA A 225 7.43 33.17 7.14
CA ALA A 225 6.16 33.19 6.43
C ALA A 225 5.56 31.78 6.30
N LEU A 226 6.39 30.80 5.98
CA LEU A 226 5.97 29.40 6.00
C LEU A 226 5.42 28.98 7.37
N ALA A 227 6.13 29.35 8.45
CA ALA A 227 5.71 28.99 9.81
C ALA A 227 4.37 29.62 10.22
N ALA A 228 4.01 30.77 9.66
CA ALA A 228 2.74 31.44 9.92
C ALA A 228 1.53 30.73 9.25
N GLU A 229 1.77 30.02 8.16
CA GLU A 229 0.74 29.25 7.42
C GLU A 229 0.57 27.81 7.93
N LEU A 230 1.41 27.37 8.90
CA LEU A 230 1.30 26.02 9.43
C LEU A 230 0.07 25.90 10.34
N GLU A 231 -0.79 24.97 10.01
CA GLU A 231 -1.92 24.60 10.85
C GLU A 231 -1.46 23.60 11.93
N GLY A 232 -1.83 23.84 13.18
CA GLY A 232 -1.49 22.98 14.30
C GLY A 232 -2.62 22.04 14.70
N PRO A 233 -2.31 21.02 15.53
CA PRO A 233 -3.32 20.07 16.01
C PRO A 233 -4.30 20.74 16.98
N ASP A 234 -5.59 20.41 16.85
CA ASP A 234 -6.62 20.77 17.84
C ASP A 234 -6.49 19.88 19.08
N TRP A 235 -5.97 20.45 20.17
CA TRP A 235 -5.81 19.74 21.43
C TRP A 235 -7.14 19.39 22.11
N GLN A 236 -8.27 20.03 21.76
CA GLN A 236 -9.56 19.71 22.35
C GLN A 236 -10.20 18.48 21.69
N ALA A 237 -9.66 18.05 20.55
CA ALA A 237 -10.13 16.88 19.82
C ALA A 237 -9.93 15.56 20.61
N TRP A 238 -9.14 15.54 21.71
CA TRP A 238 -9.00 14.38 22.57
C TRP A 238 -10.34 13.86 23.16
N ARG A 239 -11.36 14.73 23.23
CA ARG A 239 -12.70 14.38 23.69
C ARG A 239 -13.51 13.58 22.66
N ASN A 240 -13.10 13.59 21.41
CA ASN A 240 -13.81 12.88 20.33
C ASN A 240 -13.28 11.45 20.22
N PRO A 241 -14.11 10.41 20.53
CA PRO A 241 -13.68 9.00 20.43
C PRO A 241 -13.21 8.60 19.02
N SER A 242 -13.75 9.23 17.97
CA SER A 242 -13.37 8.95 16.58
C SER A 242 -11.90 9.25 16.31
N VAL A 243 -11.29 10.21 17.03
CA VAL A 243 -9.86 10.54 16.91
C VAL A 243 -8.97 9.33 17.18
N TYR A 244 -9.29 8.54 18.20
CA TYR A 244 -8.52 7.35 18.56
C TYR A 244 -8.63 6.25 17.51
N VAL A 245 -9.83 6.08 16.93
CA VAL A 245 -10.05 5.12 15.84
C VAL A 245 -9.25 5.52 14.60
N VAL A 246 -9.30 6.80 14.23
CA VAL A 246 -8.52 7.37 13.12
C VAL A 246 -7.01 7.21 13.40
N ALA A 247 -6.55 7.53 14.61
CA ALA A 247 -5.14 7.42 14.97
C ALA A 247 -4.62 5.98 14.87
N ILE A 248 -5.38 4.99 15.37
CA ILE A 248 -5.03 3.58 15.28
C ILE A 248 -5.02 3.14 13.81
N THR A 249 -6.03 3.53 13.03
CA THR A 249 -6.12 3.20 11.60
C THR A 249 -4.91 3.75 10.84
N LEU A 250 -4.60 5.03 11.01
CA LEU A 250 -3.43 5.66 10.39
C LEU A 250 -2.13 4.97 10.81
N ALA A 251 -1.95 4.70 12.11
CA ALA A 251 -0.75 4.03 12.62
C ALA A 251 -0.55 2.65 11.99
N LEU A 252 -1.60 1.85 11.93
CA LEU A 252 -1.54 0.50 11.36
C LEU A 252 -1.30 0.54 9.85
N VAL A 253 -2.07 1.33 9.11
CA VAL A 253 -1.99 1.35 7.64
C VAL A 253 -0.68 1.98 7.18
N ALA A 254 -0.24 3.09 7.79
CA ALA A 254 1.03 3.71 7.44
C ALA A 254 2.23 2.81 7.78
N SER A 255 2.15 2.04 8.88
CA SER A 255 3.17 1.04 9.21
C SER A 255 3.20 -0.10 8.20
N LEU A 256 2.03 -0.64 7.82
CA LEU A 256 1.92 -1.66 6.79
C LEU A 256 2.52 -1.18 5.47
N GLU A 257 2.09 -0.03 4.98
CA GLU A 257 2.56 0.54 3.70
C GLU A 257 4.09 0.76 3.71
N THR A 258 4.62 1.30 4.81
CA THR A 258 6.07 1.50 4.98
C THR A 258 6.84 0.19 4.93
N LEU A 259 6.44 -0.81 5.72
CA LEU A 259 7.19 -2.07 5.80
C LEU A 259 7.08 -2.89 4.51
N LEU A 260 5.94 -2.82 3.82
CA LEU A 260 5.77 -3.43 2.51
C LEU A 260 6.62 -2.77 1.43
N SER A 261 6.67 -1.44 1.43
CA SER A 261 7.54 -0.67 0.54
C SER A 261 9.00 -1.01 0.80
N GLN A 262 9.39 -1.18 2.07
CA GLN A 262 10.73 -1.58 2.46
C GLN A 262 11.06 -3.01 2.01
N GLU A 263 10.14 -3.96 2.17
CA GLU A 263 10.32 -5.33 1.69
C GLU A 263 10.46 -5.38 0.16
N ALA A 264 9.62 -4.64 -0.57
CA ALA A 264 9.73 -4.54 -2.02
C ALA A 264 11.08 -3.93 -2.45
N LEU A 265 11.55 -2.91 -1.72
CA LEU A 265 12.85 -2.28 -1.95
C LEU A 265 14.02 -3.25 -1.69
N ASN A 266 13.93 -4.08 -0.66
CA ASN A 266 14.94 -5.09 -0.34
C ASN A 266 15.08 -6.12 -1.47
N LYS A 267 13.99 -6.46 -2.16
CA LYS A 267 13.99 -7.36 -3.32
C LYS A 267 14.71 -6.75 -4.54
N LEU A 268 14.75 -5.41 -4.64
CA LEU A 268 15.50 -4.72 -5.70
C LEU A 268 17.01 -4.71 -5.46
N ARG A 269 17.45 -4.83 -4.21
CA ARG A 269 18.87 -4.90 -3.82
C ARG A 269 19.12 -5.97 -2.74
N PRO A 270 19.04 -7.25 -3.09
CA PRO A 270 19.16 -8.34 -2.12
C PRO A 270 20.55 -8.44 -1.46
N GLN A 271 21.57 -7.83 -2.05
CA GLN A 271 22.93 -7.82 -1.54
C GLN A 271 23.17 -6.85 -0.37
N ASN A 272 22.22 -5.93 -0.11
CA ASN A 272 22.36 -4.98 0.98
C ASN A 272 21.75 -5.54 2.28
N PRO A 273 22.30 -5.17 3.46
CA PRO A 273 21.69 -5.53 4.73
C PRO A 273 20.24 -5.05 4.79
N HIS A 274 19.33 -5.94 5.16
CA HIS A 274 17.92 -5.59 5.35
C HIS A 274 17.76 -4.64 6.55
N PRO A 275 17.17 -3.46 6.36
CA PRO A 275 16.92 -2.53 7.45
C PRO A 275 15.97 -3.14 8.49
N SER A 276 16.18 -2.85 9.76
CA SER A 276 15.30 -3.34 10.83
C SER A 276 13.90 -2.73 10.71
N PRO A 277 12.83 -3.55 10.56
CA PRO A 277 11.45 -3.07 10.51
C PRO A 277 11.07 -2.22 11.73
N ASN A 278 11.51 -2.62 12.92
CA ASN A 278 11.19 -1.91 14.15
C ASN A 278 11.82 -0.51 14.19
N ARG A 279 13.10 -0.38 13.76
CA ARG A 279 13.77 0.93 13.67
C ARG A 279 13.14 1.83 12.62
N GLU A 280 12.62 1.25 11.53
CA GLU A 280 11.88 2.00 10.52
C GLU A 280 10.56 2.54 11.09
N MET A 281 9.82 1.73 11.85
CA MET A 281 8.60 2.18 12.54
C MET A 281 8.89 3.33 13.52
N LEU A 282 10.00 3.28 14.25
CA LEU A 282 10.43 4.38 15.12
C LEU A 282 10.66 5.67 14.33
N ALA A 283 11.37 5.58 13.20
CA ALA A 283 11.65 6.74 12.35
C ALA A 283 10.36 7.33 11.74
N GLN A 284 9.46 6.48 11.27
CA GLN A 284 8.16 6.90 10.73
C GLN A 284 7.27 7.49 11.84
N GLY A 285 7.29 6.92 13.05
CA GLY A 285 6.58 7.45 14.21
C GLY A 285 7.03 8.87 14.55
N ILE A 286 8.35 9.14 14.58
CA ILE A 286 8.90 10.50 14.77
C ILE A 286 8.41 11.42 13.63
N GLY A 287 8.50 10.96 12.38
CA GLY A 287 8.06 11.74 11.22
C GLY A 287 6.59 12.10 11.26
N ASN A 288 5.72 11.13 11.56
CA ASN A 288 4.27 11.32 11.61
C ASN A 288 3.84 12.18 12.81
N THR A 289 4.51 12.05 13.96
CA THR A 289 4.29 12.95 15.10
C THR A 289 4.62 14.38 14.69
N LEU A 290 5.79 14.61 14.08
CA LEU A 290 6.19 15.94 13.62
C LEU A 290 5.28 16.46 12.50
N ALA A 291 4.85 15.59 11.58
CA ALA A 291 3.90 15.94 10.52
C ALA A 291 2.57 16.47 11.11
N GLY A 292 2.04 15.80 12.13
CA GLY A 292 0.82 16.25 12.81
C GLY A 292 0.99 17.60 13.54
N PHE A 293 2.18 17.89 14.09
CA PHE A 293 2.47 19.19 14.69
C PHE A 293 2.63 20.32 13.68
N LEU A 294 3.13 20.03 12.50
CA LEU A 294 3.45 21.02 11.47
C LEU A 294 2.37 21.17 10.39
N GLY A 295 1.23 20.51 10.51
CA GLY A 295 0.18 20.62 9.50
C GLY A 295 0.50 19.86 8.20
N ALA A 296 1.19 18.74 8.28
CA ALA A 296 1.55 17.92 7.13
C ALA A 296 0.66 16.66 7.02
N LEU A 297 0.74 15.98 5.86
CA LEU A 297 0.10 14.69 5.63
C LEU A 297 0.83 13.54 6.34
N PRO A 298 0.17 12.37 6.52
CA PRO A 298 0.84 11.18 7.00
C PRO A 298 1.98 10.75 6.08
N ILE A 299 3.08 10.35 6.69
CA ILE A 299 4.32 9.96 6.01
C ILE A 299 4.46 8.45 6.00
N THR A 300 4.80 7.89 4.83
CA THR A 300 5.23 6.49 4.70
C THR A 300 6.46 6.39 3.81
N ALA A 301 7.15 5.25 3.84
CA ALA A 301 8.11 4.93 2.81
C ALA A 301 7.39 4.58 1.50
N VAL A 302 7.76 5.22 0.40
CA VAL A 302 7.05 5.09 -0.88
C VAL A 302 7.91 4.32 -1.89
N ILE A 303 7.44 3.14 -2.33
CA ILE A 303 8.20 2.26 -3.23
C ILE A 303 8.52 2.92 -4.58
N VAL A 304 7.60 3.72 -5.14
CA VAL A 304 7.80 4.37 -6.45
C VAL A 304 9.03 5.28 -6.45
N ARG A 305 9.14 6.15 -5.43
CA ARG A 305 10.28 7.06 -5.29
C ARG A 305 11.55 6.31 -4.89
N SER A 306 11.44 5.33 -4.01
CA SER A 306 12.54 4.50 -3.55
C SER A 306 13.15 3.66 -4.67
N SER A 307 12.33 3.09 -5.55
CA SER A 307 12.80 2.33 -6.71
C SER A 307 13.55 3.20 -7.73
N VAL A 308 13.09 4.44 -7.92
CA VAL A 308 13.80 5.44 -8.75
C VAL A 308 15.16 5.76 -8.14
N ASN A 309 15.22 6.01 -6.82
CA ASN A 309 16.47 6.27 -6.10
C ASN A 309 17.50 5.14 -6.32
N VAL A 310 17.03 3.90 -6.22
CA VAL A 310 17.85 2.70 -6.46
C VAL A 310 18.26 2.58 -7.95
N SER A 311 17.32 2.79 -8.88
CA SER A 311 17.57 2.59 -10.32
C SER A 311 18.55 3.60 -10.91
N VAL A 312 18.57 4.83 -10.39
CA VAL A 312 19.53 5.87 -10.76
C VAL A 312 20.92 5.63 -10.15
N GLY A 313 21.02 4.73 -9.16
CA GLY A 313 22.31 4.29 -8.63
C GLY A 313 22.71 4.93 -7.31
N ALA A 314 21.76 5.42 -6.51
CA ALA A 314 22.02 5.92 -5.16
C ALA A 314 22.83 4.92 -4.32
N GLN A 315 23.76 5.42 -3.52
CA GLN A 315 24.63 4.61 -2.66
C GLN A 315 24.40 4.90 -1.17
N SER A 316 23.88 6.06 -0.83
CA SER A 316 23.71 6.48 0.56
C SER A 316 22.46 7.32 0.76
N LYS A 317 22.18 7.70 2.03
CA LYS A 317 21.08 8.59 2.39
C LYS A 317 21.20 10.01 1.83
N VAL A 318 22.37 10.39 1.31
CA VAL A 318 22.63 11.75 0.79
C VAL A 318 21.68 12.07 -0.37
N SER A 319 21.36 11.10 -1.23
CA SER A 319 20.39 11.29 -2.30
C SER A 319 19.00 11.71 -1.76
N ILE A 320 18.55 11.09 -0.66
CA ILE A 320 17.25 11.35 -0.08
C ILE A 320 17.25 12.68 0.69
N LEU A 321 18.33 12.98 1.42
CA LEU A 321 18.49 14.27 2.10
C LEU A 321 18.50 15.43 1.08
N LEU A 322 19.23 15.27 -0.03
CA LEU A 322 19.26 16.24 -1.11
C LEU A 322 17.84 16.48 -1.68
N HIS A 323 17.10 15.40 -1.93
CA HIS A 323 15.71 15.50 -2.38
C HIS A 323 14.85 16.33 -1.41
N GLY A 324 14.98 16.09 -0.08
CA GLY A 324 14.26 16.86 0.95
C GLY A 324 14.65 18.35 0.94
N VAL A 325 15.94 18.65 0.81
CA VAL A 325 16.44 20.03 0.69
C VAL A 325 15.90 20.70 -0.56
N LEU A 326 15.91 20.01 -1.71
CA LEU A 326 15.39 20.55 -2.96
C LEU A 326 13.88 20.82 -2.90
N LEU A 327 13.10 19.96 -2.23
CA LEU A 327 11.67 20.22 -2.00
C LEU A 327 11.45 21.47 -1.14
N LEU A 328 12.24 21.64 -0.08
CA LEU A 328 12.17 22.84 0.76
C LEU A 328 12.51 24.11 -0.03
N ILE A 329 13.60 24.09 -0.78
CA ILE A 329 14.01 25.20 -1.64
C ILE A 329 12.91 25.52 -2.66
N CYS A 330 12.38 24.50 -3.30
CA CYS A 330 11.35 24.66 -4.32
C CYS A 330 10.06 25.26 -3.73
N GLY A 331 9.62 24.78 -2.55
CA GLY A 331 8.44 25.30 -1.87
C GLY A 331 8.58 26.73 -1.39
N LEU A 332 9.79 27.17 -1.00
CA LEU A 332 10.03 28.53 -0.47
C LEU A 332 10.21 29.60 -1.56
N TRP A 333 10.89 29.26 -2.64
CA TRP A 333 11.34 30.29 -3.62
C TRP A 333 10.80 30.10 -5.04
N PHE A 334 10.15 28.98 -5.35
CA PHE A 334 9.65 28.69 -6.68
C PHE A 334 8.14 28.48 -6.74
N SER A 335 7.38 29.07 -5.79
CA SER A 335 5.93 29.00 -5.75
C SER A 335 5.27 29.51 -7.04
N ASP A 336 5.76 30.62 -7.61
CA ASP A 336 5.25 31.17 -8.88
C ASP A 336 5.34 30.16 -10.03
N LEU A 337 6.47 29.46 -10.12
CA LEU A 337 6.68 28.44 -11.16
C LEU A 337 5.74 27.25 -10.95
N LEU A 338 5.47 26.90 -9.70
CA LEU A 338 4.54 25.80 -9.36
C LEU A 338 3.08 26.18 -9.59
N ASN A 339 2.71 27.44 -9.38
CA ASN A 339 1.34 27.95 -9.59
C ASN A 339 0.90 27.92 -11.08
N VAL A 340 1.83 27.73 -12.00
CA VAL A 340 1.50 27.53 -13.42
C VAL A 340 0.99 26.10 -13.71
N ILE A 341 1.19 25.15 -12.81
CA ILE A 341 0.86 23.73 -13.01
C ILE A 341 -0.66 23.54 -12.95
N PRO A 342 -1.30 23.00 -14.02
CA PRO A 342 -2.73 22.71 -13.99
C PRO A 342 -3.02 21.44 -13.19
N LEU A 343 -4.14 21.44 -12.44
CA LEU A 343 -4.58 20.28 -11.66
C LEU A 343 -4.79 19.04 -12.52
N ALA A 344 -5.23 19.21 -13.76
CA ALA A 344 -5.41 18.13 -14.74
C ALA A 344 -4.11 17.37 -15.03
N SER A 345 -2.94 18.03 -15.01
CA SER A 345 -1.64 17.37 -15.17
C SER A 345 -1.29 16.50 -13.96
N LEU A 346 -1.59 16.98 -12.75
CA LEU A 346 -1.39 16.20 -11.53
C LEU A 346 -2.33 14.99 -11.48
N ALA A 347 -3.59 15.21 -11.88
CA ALA A 347 -4.58 14.13 -11.99
C ALA A 347 -4.11 13.06 -12.97
N ALA A 348 -3.53 13.42 -14.12
CA ALA A 348 -2.95 12.46 -15.06
C ALA A 348 -1.82 11.61 -14.41
N VAL A 349 -0.95 12.24 -13.64
CA VAL A 349 0.14 11.54 -12.92
C VAL A 349 -0.42 10.57 -11.87
N LEU A 350 -1.46 10.99 -11.14
CA LEU A 350 -2.09 10.16 -10.12
C LEU A 350 -2.94 9.03 -10.74
N LEU A 351 -3.67 9.27 -11.82
CA LEU A 351 -4.37 8.24 -12.60
C LEU A 351 -3.41 7.16 -13.09
N TYR A 352 -2.28 7.58 -13.64
CA TYR A 352 -1.23 6.66 -14.08
C TYR A 352 -0.62 5.86 -12.91
N THR A 353 -0.43 6.51 -11.76
CA THR A 353 0.04 5.85 -10.54
C THR A 353 -0.98 4.82 -10.05
N GLY A 354 -2.27 5.18 -10.02
CA GLY A 354 -3.36 4.27 -9.69
C GLY A 354 -3.41 3.05 -10.61
N TYR A 355 -3.27 3.27 -11.93
CA TYR A 355 -3.18 2.19 -12.91
C TYR A 355 -1.99 1.25 -12.62
N LYS A 356 -0.82 1.78 -12.26
CA LYS A 356 0.35 0.96 -11.90
C LYS A 356 0.12 0.08 -10.66
N LEU A 357 -0.67 0.54 -9.71
CA LEU A 357 -1.02 -0.23 -8.51
C LEU A 357 -2.07 -1.30 -8.78
N ALA A 358 -2.99 -1.05 -9.73
CA ALA A 358 -4.10 -1.94 -10.09
C ALA A 358 -4.00 -2.46 -11.53
N THR A 359 -2.81 -2.91 -11.96
CA THR A 359 -2.62 -3.40 -13.34
C THR A 359 -3.46 -4.64 -13.62
N PRO A 360 -4.05 -4.79 -14.83
CA PRO A 360 -4.77 -6.01 -15.21
C PRO A 360 -3.94 -7.28 -15.06
N ARG A 361 -2.62 -7.17 -15.30
CA ARG A 361 -1.68 -8.29 -15.12
C ARG A 361 -1.65 -8.80 -13.68
N LEU A 362 -1.74 -7.91 -12.69
CA LEU A 362 -1.81 -8.29 -11.28
C LEU A 362 -3.02 -9.20 -11.01
N PHE A 363 -4.19 -8.87 -11.56
CA PHE A 363 -5.40 -9.68 -11.41
C PHE A 363 -5.25 -11.05 -12.07
N ILE A 364 -4.73 -11.09 -13.31
CA ILE A 364 -4.48 -12.32 -14.05
C ILE A 364 -3.49 -13.21 -13.28
N ASP A 365 -2.42 -12.66 -12.74
CA ASP A 365 -1.43 -13.40 -11.98
C ASP A 365 -2.03 -13.98 -10.69
N GLN A 366 -2.92 -13.24 -9.99
CA GLN A 366 -3.62 -13.76 -8.81
C GLN A 366 -4.61 -14.87 -9.17
N ILE A 367 -5.32 -14.78 -10.28
CA ILE A 367 -6.20 -15.86 -10.79
C ILE A 367 -5.38 -17.11 -11.07
N ARG A 368 -4.22 -16.97 -11.76
CA ARG A 368 -3.34 -18.11 -12.11
C ARG A 368 -2.74 -18.80 -10.89
N MET A 369 -2.53 -18.08 -9.79
CA MET A 369 -2.06 -18.66 -8.53
C MET A 369 -3.13 -19.50 -7.81
N GLY A 370 -4.36 -19.51 -8.32
CA GLY A 370 -5.48 -20.29 -7.82
C GLY A 370 -6.29 -19.58 -6.73
N ALA A 371 -7.42 -20.19 -6.37
CA ALA A 371 -8.42 -19.61 -5.46
C ALA A 371 -7.85 -19.24 -4.09
N GLN A 372 -6.83 -19.95 -3.61
CA GLN A 372 -6.18 -19.66 -2.32
C GLN A 372 -5.55 -18.26 -2.26
N GLN A 373 -5.09 -17.72 -3.39
CA GLN A 373 -4.53 -16.38 -3.48
C GLN A 373 -5.57 -15.39 -3.98
N PHE A 374 -6.41 -15.81 -4.93
CA PHE A 374 -7.38 -14.92 -5.57
C PHE A 374 -8.54 -14.52 -4.67
N VAL A 375 -9.11 -15.46 -3.89
CA VAL A 375 -10.28 -15.16 -3.06
C VAL A 375 -9.95 -14.12 -1.97
N PRO A 376 -8.89 -14.25 -1.16
CA PRO A 376 -8.51 -13.20 -0.20
C PRO A 376 -8.12 -11.88 -0.87
N PHE A 377 -7.49 -11.92 -2.05
CA PHE A 377 -7.15 -10.74 -2.84
C PHE A 377 -8.40 -9.95 -3.21
N ILE A 378 -9.40 -10.58 -3.82
CA ILE A 378 -10.67 -9.94 -4.22
C ILE A 378 -11.49 -9.49 -3.00
N THR A 379 -11.56 -10.32 -1.96
CA THR A 379 -12.27 -9.96 -0.71
C THR A 379 -11.65 -8.70 -0.07
N THR A 380 -10.32 -8.58 -0.12
CA THR A 380 -9.63 -7.37 0.35
C THR A 380 -10.02 -6.16 -0.46
N ILE A 381 -10.04 -6.25 -1.81
CA ILE A 381 -10.40 -5.14 -2.68
C ILE A 381 -11.84 -4.68 -2.40
N ILE A 382 -12.79 -5.61 -2.44
CA ILE A 382 -14.22 -5.30 -2.22
C ILE A 382 -14.41 -4.75 -0.81
N GLY A 383 -13.77 -5.38 0.19
CA GLY A 383 -13.86 -4.94 1.57
C GLY A 383 -13.34 -3.52 1.79
N ILE A 384 -12.22 -3.15 1.14
CA ILE A 384 -11.67 -1.79 1.23
C ILE A 384 -12.59 -0.77 0.59
N ILE A 385 -13.13 -1.07 -0.59
CA ILE A 385 -14.01 -0.16 -1.32
C ILE A 385 -15.35 0.04 -0.57
N ALA A 386 -15.89 -1.03 0.03
CA ALA A 386 -17.21 -1.00 0.68
C ALA A 386 -17.17 -0.52 2.14
N PHE A 387 -16.14 -0.89 2.91
CA PHE A 387 -16.09 -0.71 4.37
C PHE A 387 -14.85 0.05 4.85
N GLY A 388 -14.03 0.54 3.93
CA GLY A 388 -12.77 1.24 4.23
C GLY A 388 -11.58 0.31 4.48
N MET A 389 -10.40 0.96 4.59
CA MET A 389 -9.10 0.28 4.51
C MET A 389 -8.89 -0.77 5.60
N LEU A 390 -9.13 -0.41 6.87
CA LEU A 390 -8.86 -1.32 8.00
C LEU A 390 -9.78 -2.55 7.98
N ALA A 391 -11.09 -2.33 7.76
CA ALA A 391 -12.07 -3.41 7.68
C ALA A 391 -11.77 -4.34 6.49
N GLY A 392 -11.43 -3.78 5.33
CA GLY A 392 -11.11 -4.57 4.14
C GLY A 392 -9.86 -5.44 4.30
N ILE A 393 -8.81 -4.91 4.93
CA ILE A 393 -7.60 -5.71 5.27
C ILE A 393 -7.97 -6.83 6.26
N GLY A 394 -8.76 -6.51 7.30
CA GLY A 394 -9.24 -7.49 8.27
C GLY A 394 -10.04 -8.62 7.63
N LEU A 395 -10.99 -8.29 6.73
CA LEU A 395 -11.76 -9.26 5.94
C LEU A 395 -10.85 -10.13 5.05
N GLY A 396 -9.87 -9.54 4.40
CA GLY A 396 -8.91 -10.26 3.58
C GLY A 396 -8.09 -11.27 4.39
N ILE A 397 -7.58 -10.85 5.55
CA ILE A 397 -6.83 -11.74 6.47
C ILE A 397 -7.74 -12.88 6.98
N ALA A 398 -8.96 -12.55 7.43
CA ALA A 398 -9.92 -13.55 7.88
C ALA A 398 -10.23 -14.58 6.79
N THR A 399 -10.47 -14.11 5.56
CA THR A 399 -10.72 -14.97 4.39
C THR A 399 -9.51 -15.86 4.09
N GLN A 400 -8.28 -15.33 4.17
CA GLN A 400 -7.07 -16.11 3.96
C GLN A 400 -6.90 -17.21 5.01
N ILE A 401 -7.16 -16.88 6.28
CA ILE A 401 -7.07 -17.84 7.39
C ILE A 401 -8.12 -18.94 7.19
N LEU A 402 -9.38 -18.57 6.94
CA LEU A 402 -10.47 -19.54 6.73
C LEU A 402 -10.18 -20.46 5.55
N TYR A 403 -9.69 -19.90 4.43
CA TYR A 403 -9.34 -20.71 3.26
C TYR A 403 -8.15 -21.64 3.54
N SER A 404 -7.16 -21.17 4.29
CA SER A 404 -6.00 -21.99 4.67
C SER A 404 -6.42 -23.16 5.57
N ILE A 405 -7.29 -22.90 6.56
CA ILE A 405 -7.87 -23.93 7.44
C ILE A 405 -8.66 -24.95 6.59
N TYR A 406 -9.55 -24.48 5.71
CA TYR A 406 -10.34 -25.35 4.84
C TYR A 406 -9.47 -26.25 3.96
N LYS A 407 -8.43 -25.71 3.34
CA LYS A 407 -7.52 -26.49 2.48
C LYS A 407 -6.68 -27.47 3.29
N SER A 408 -6.18 -27.05 4.45
CA SER A 408 -5.45 -27.96 5.36
C SER A 408 -6.33 -29.13 5.76
N HIS A 409 -7.59 -28.86 6.10
CA HIS A 409 -8.56 -29.88 6.45
C HIS A 409 -8.78 -30.91 5.33
N ARG A 410 -8.88 -30.46 4.06
CA ARG A 410 -9.07 -31.38 2.91
C ARG A 410 -7.86 -32.26 2.61
N ASN A 411 -6.65 -31.81 2.93
CA ASN A 411 -5.41 -32.53 2.59
C ASN A 411 -4.83 -33.33 3.75
N ALA A 412 -5.47 -33.30 4.92
CA ALA A 412 -4.95 -33.95 6.11
C ALA A 412 -4.93 -35.48 6.04
N MET A 413 -5.85 -36.07 5.26
CA MET A 413 -6.05 -37.50 5.18
C MET A 413 -6.36 -37.93 3.75
N HIS A 414 -5.77 -39.05 3.32
CA HIS A 414 -6.05 -39.69 2.05
C HIS A 414 -6.26 -41.21 2.26
N LEU A 415 -7.36 -41.72 1.72
CA LEU A 415 -7.61 -43.16 1.64
C LEU A 415 -7.23 -43.62 0.23
N THR A 416 -6.31 -44.57 0.15
CA THR A 416 -5.85 -45.21 -1.10
C THR A 416 -6.23 -46.68 -1.10
N ARG A 417 -6.75 -47.18 -2.21
CA ARG A 417 -7.16 -48.57 -2.36
C ARG A 417 -6.15 -49.33 -3.21
N TYR A 418 -5.77 -50.51 -2.76
CA TYR A 418 -4.97 -51.51 -3.48
C TYR A 418 -5.65 -52.90 -3.33
N ASP A 419 -6.46 -53.29 -4.29
CA ASP A 419 -7.31 -54.48 -4.23
C ASP A 419 -8.17 -54.49 -2.96
N ASP A 420 -7.95 -55.45 -2.04
CA ASP A 420 -8.64 -55.56 -0.75
C ASP A 420 -7.93 -54.83 0.41
N HIS A 421 -6.84 -54.10 0.09
CA HIS A 421 -6.07 -53.33 1.04
C HIS A 421 -6.39 -51.86 0.94
N TYR A 422 -6.68 -51.20 2.07
CA TYR A 422 -6.97 -49.80 2.18
C TYR A 422 -5.88 -49.16 3.04
N VAL A 423 -5.24 -48.12 2.51
CA VAL A 423 -4.21 -47.35 3.23
C VAL A 423 -4.77 -45.98 3.56
N LEU A 424 -5.05 -45.74 4.84
CA LEU A 424 -5.41 -44.42 5.35
C LEU A 424 -4.13 -43.69 5.76
N ARG A 425 -3.69 -42.79 4.92
CA ARG A 425 -2.50 -41.96 5.19
C ARG A 425 -2.86 -40.70 5.88
N LEU A 426 -2.30 -40.47 7.08
CA LEU A 426 -2.42 -39.23 7.84
C LEU A 426 -1.19 -38.36 7.53
N GLN A 427 -1.39 -37.20 6.90
CA GLN A 427 -0.28 -36.39 6.37
C GLN A 427 0.15 -35.27 7.32
N GLN A 428 -0.61 -34.97 8.36
CA GLN A 428 -0.35 -33.91 9.33
C GLN A 428 -1.06 -34.19 10.65
N ASN A 429 -0.76 -33.38 11.67
CA ASN A 429 -1.44 -33.44 12.96
C ASN A 429 -2.95 -33.24 12.80
N LEU A 430 -3.74 -34.14 13.37
CA LEU A 430 -5.20 -34.09 13.28
C LEU A 430 -5.80 -33.48 14.55
N THR A 431 -6.76 -32.58 14.35
CA THR A 431 -7.55 -31.94 15.39
C THR A 431 -9.01 -32.42 15.31
N PHE A 432 -9.82 -32.10 16.32
CA PHE A 432 -11.25 -32.43 16.37
C PHE A 432 -12.01 -32.03 15.10
N MET A 433 -11.59 -30.97 14.40
CA MET A 433 -12.20 -30.54 13.14
C MET A 433 -12.14 -31.59 12.03
N HIS A 434 -11.22 -32.55 12.11
CA HIS A 434 -11.03 -33.60 11.11
C HIS A 434 -11.96 -34.82 11.34
N ASN A 435 -12.63 -34.91 12.51
CA ASN A 435 -13.46 -36.06 12.87
C ASN A 435 -14.54 -36.43 11.85
N PRO A 436 -15.34 -35.47 11.29
CA PRO A 436 -16.40 -35.83 10.34
C PRO A 436 -15.82 -36.48 9.07
N ARG A 437 -14.68 -35.99 8.59
CA ARG A 437 -14.02 -36.56 7.42
C ARG A 437 -13.37 -37.89 7.72
N LEU A 438 -12.75 -38.02 8.89
CA LEU A 438 -12.17 -39.28 9.33
C LEU A 438 -13.23 -40.39 9.41
N GLN A 439 -14.40 -40.07 10.03
CA GLN A 439 -15.53 -41.00 10.11
C GLN A 439 -15.99 -41.41 8.72
N ASN A 440 -16.22 -40.46 7.80
CA ASN A 440 -16.62 -40.77 6.43
C ASN A 440 -15.64 -41.69 5.72
N LEU A 441 -14.32 -41.41 5.83
CA LEU A 441 -13.27 -42.26 5.22
C LEU A 441 -13.23 -43.66 5.83
N LEU A 442 -13.46 -43.81 7.13
CA LEU A 442 -13.53 -45.09 7.82
C LEU A 442 -14.80 -45.88 7.47
N ASP A 443 -15.92 -45.16 7.24
CA ASP A 443 -17.18 -45.80 6.82
C ASP A 443 -17.17 -46.27 5.35
N GLU A 444 -16.37 -45.65 4.49
CA GLU A 444 -16.15 -46.08 3.11
C GLU A 444 -15.40 -47.42 2.97
N ILE A 445 -14.79 -47.93 4.06
CA ILE A 445 -14.03 -49.16 4.03
C ILE A 445 -14.98 -50.37 4.00
N PRO A 446 -14.92 -51.22 2.95
CA PRO A 446 -15.78 -52.40 2.84
C PRO A 446 -15.49 -53.46 3.91
N GLU A 447 -16.46 -54.35 4.11
CA GLU A 447 -16.31 -55.51 4.96
C GLU A 447 -15.26 -56.50 4.37
N ASN A 448 -14.62 -57.25 5.24
CA ASN A 448 -13.60 -58.25 4.89
C ASN A 448 -12.35 -57.68 4.18
N SER A 449 -11.99 -56.42 4.46
CA SER A 449 -10.82 -55.76 3.93
C SER A 449 -9.67 -55.65 4.92
N VAL A 450 -8.49 -55.21 4.45
CA VAL A 450 -7.34 -54.92 5.31
C VAL A 450 -7.15 -53.37 5.35
N LEU A 451 -7.14 -52.78 6.53
CA LEU A 451 -6.85 -51.35 6.72
C LEU A 451 -5.46 -51.17 7.34
N ILE A 452 -4.66 -50.38 6.67
CA ILE A 452 -3.34 -49.93 7.15
C ILE A 452 -3.47 -48.41 7.43
N VAL A 453 -3.09 -47.99 8.65
CA VAL A 453 -3.05 -46.57 8.98
C VAL A 453 -1.60 -46.12 9.04
N ASP A 454 -1.20 -45.35 8.03
CA ASP A 454 0.10 -44.69 7.93
C ASP A 454 0.06 -43.36 8.69
N HIS A 455 0.76 -43.30 9.81
CA HIS A 455 0.82 -42.12 10.69
C HIS A 455 2.26 -41.62 10.93
N ASP A 456 3.19 -42.00 10.08
CA ASP A 456 4.61 -41.68 10.23
C ASP A 456 4.89 -40.16 10.24
N ASN A 457 4.01 -39.36 9.65
CA ASN A 457 4.11 -37.90 9.59
C ASN A 457 3.25 -37.16 10.65
N VAL A 458 2.80 -37.85 11.68
CA VAL A 458 1.89 -37.30 12.70
C VAL A 458 2.56 -37.29 14.06
N ASP A 459 2.91 -36.11 14.55
CA ASP A 459 3.49 -35.94 15.90
C ASP A 459 2.39 -35.81 16.98
N TYR A 460 1.19 -35.38 16.62
CA TYR A 460 0.11 -35.16 17.55
C TYR A 460 -1.25 -35.55 16.97
N LEU A 461 -2.00 -36.33 17.73
CA LEU A 461 -3.42 -36.66 17.52
C LEU A 461 -4.26 -36.10 18.67
N ASP A 462 -5.26 -35.30 18.32
CA ASP A 462 -6.25 -34.77 19.27
C ASP A 462 -6.95 -35.93 20.01
N PRO A 463 -7.31 -35.76 21.29
CA PRO A 463 -8.05 -36.78 22.05
C PRO A 463 -9.34 -37.24 21.38
N ASP A 464 -10.09 -36.30 20.72
CA ASP A 464 -11.32 -36.65 20.02
C ASP A 464 -11.08 -37.50 18.78
N VAL A 465 -9.97 -37.24 18.06
CA VAL A 465 -9.55 -38.07 16.91
C VAL A 465 -9.13 -39.47 17.39
N LYS A 466 -8.40 -39.57 18.52
CA LYS A 466 -8.05 -40.84 19.14
C LYS A 466 -9.29 -41.65 19.53
N ALA A 467 -10.34 -40.96 20.06
CA ALA A 467 -11.60 -41.58 20.41
C ALA A 467 -12.31 -42.19 19.19
N VAL A 468 -12.36 -41.45 18.05
CA VAL A 468 -12.96 -41.97 16.80
C VAL A 468 -12.19 -43.17 16.27
N LEU A 469 -10.84 -43.13 16.25
CA LEU A 469 -10.02 -44.25 15.86
C LEU A 469 -10.21 -45.46 16.77
N LYS A 470 -10.29 -45.25 18.07
CA LYS A 470 -10.52 -46.34 19.05
C LYS A 470 -11.89 -47.00 18.84
N ASP A 471 -12.96 -46.21 18.71
CA ASP A 471 -14.31 -46.71 18.45
C ASP A 471 -14.35 -47.55 17.15
N PHE A 472 -13.72 -47.07 16.09
CA PHE A 472 -13.61 -47.83 14.86
C PHE A 472 -12.80 -49.11 15.05
N GLY A 473 -11.68 -49.08 15.79
CA GLY A 473 -10.85 -50.21 16.08
C GLY A 473 -11.60 -51.34 16.83
N GLU A 474 -12.53 -50.99 17.71
CA GLU A 474 -13.42 -51.92 18.45
C GLU A 474 -14.50 -52.54 17.54
N LYS A 475 -14.96 -51.80 16.52
CA LYS A 475 -16.02 -52.21 15.57
C LYS A 475 -15.48 -52.95 14.36
N ALA A 476 -14.25 -52.68 13.92
CA ALA A 476 -13.62 -53.22 12.72
C ALA A 476 -13.61 -54.79 12.66
N PRO A 477 -13.29 -55.53 13.74
CA PRO A 477 -13.33 -56.98 13.71
C PRO A 477 -14.72 -57.57 13.43
N ARG A 478 -15.78 -56.87 13.86
CA ARG A 478 -17.18 -57.30 13.60
C ARG A 478 -17.57 -57.18 12.13
N ARG A 479 -16.88 -56.28 11.38
CA ARG A 479 -17.01 -56.11 9.93
C ARG A 479 -16.01 -56.94 9.12
N GLY A 480 -15.24 -57.83 9.78
CA GLY A 480 -14.20 -58.63 9.11
C GLY A 480 -12.98 -57.80 8.68
N ILE A 481 -12.84 -56.54 9.11
CA ILE A 481 -11.74 -55.66 8.73
C ILE A 481 -10.52 -56.00 9.59
N ARG A 482 -9.38 -56.33 8.94
CA ARG A 482 -8.10 -56.58 9.61
C ARG A 482 -7.33 -55.26 9.70
N LEU A 483 -6.93 -54.85 10.92
CA LEU A 483 -6.19 -53.63 11.19
C LEU A 483 -4.69 -53.93 11.22
N ASN A 484 -3.88 -53.26 10.37
CA ASN A 484 -2.44 -53.28 10.38
C ASN A 484 -1.89 -51.85 10.65
N GLN A 485 -0.77 -51.75 11.42
CA GLN A 485 -0.15 -50.48 11.81
C GLN A 485 -1.18 -49.48 12.43
N TRP A 486 -1.82 -49.93 13.49
CA TRP A 486 -2.83 -49.13 14.16
C TRP A 486 -2.17 -48.13 15.15
N PRO A 487 -2.55 -46.86 15.17
CA PRO A 487 -1.89 -45.84 16.00
C PRO A 487 -2.33 -45.91 17.46
N VAL A 488 -2.08 -47.02 18.15
CA VAL A 488 -2.39 -47.18 19.57
C VAL A 488 -1.40 -46.47 20.50
N ALA A 489 -0.26 -46.01 19.98
CA ALA A 489 0.88 -45.53 20.75
C ALA A 489 1.46 -44.17 20.30
N VAL A 490 0.65 -43.24 19.85
CA VAL A 490 1.13 -41.84 19.75
C VAL A 490 1.00 -41.21 21.13
N LYS A 491 2.17 -41.03 21.79
CA LYS A 491 2.30 -40.44 23.14
C LYS A 491 1.77 -39.03 23.21
#